data_f14e55aee4ff57f0ab10cbe698ef4640
#
_entry.id   f14e55aee4ff57f0ab10cbe698ef4640
#
_cell.length_a   1.000
_cell.length_b   1.000
_cell.length_c   1.000
_cell.angle_alpha   90.00
_cell.angle_beta   90.00
_cell.angle_gamma   90.00
#
_symmetry.space_group_name_H-M   'P 1'
#
loop_
_entity.id
_entity.type
_entity.pdbx_description
1 polymer ?
#
loop_
_entity_poly.entity_id
_entity_poly.type
_entity_poly.pdbx_seq_one_letter_code
_entity_poly.pdbx_strand_id
1 'polypeptide(L)' 'GEEFDRLFLQFMIRHHEGALVMVKDLFATPGAAQASEVYRFASDVEADQRAEIQRMRAVLEASPAPQATPAPTHHHH' A
#
# COMPACT_ATOMS: atom_id res chain seq x y z
N GLY A 1 -8.00 -15.15 11.05
CA GLY A 1 -9.35 -14.68 10.83
C GLY A 1 -9.38 -13.36 10.10
N GLU A 2 -10.54 -12.81 9.98
CA GLU A 2 -10.73 -11.58 9.22
C GLU A 2 -9.93 -10.41 9.80
N GLU A 3 -9.91 -10.33 11.12
CA GLU A 3 -9.19 -9.23 11.75
C GLU A 3 -7.70 -9.34 11.51
N PHE A 4 -7.17 -10.56 11.60
CA PHE A 4 -5.77 -10.78 11.30
C PHE A 4 -5.46 -10.42 9.86
N ASP A 5 -6.32 -10.84 8.93
CA ASP A 5 -6.11 -10.56 7.52
C ASP A 5 -6.12 -9.06 7.26
N ARG A 6 -7.02 -8.36 7.93
CA ARG A 6 -7.11 -6.91 7.80
C ARG A 6 -5.85 -6.23 8.31
N LEU A 7 -5.36 -6.65 9.47
CA LEU A 7 -4.13 -6.09 10.02
C LEU A 7 -2.94 -6.39 9.13
N PHE A 8 -2.89 -7.62 8.59
CA PHE A 8 -1.83 -8.01 7.68
C PHE A 8 -1.82 -7.12 6.43
N LEU A 9 -3.01 -6.90 5.85
CA LEU A 9 -3.10 -6.06 4.66
C LEU A 9 -2.69 -4.63 4.95
N GLN A 10 -3.11 -4.09 6.09
CA GLN A 10 -2.71 -2.74 6.48
C GLN A 10 -1.20 -2.64 6.65
N PHE A 11 -0.60 -3.66 7.26
CA PHE A 11 0.85 -3.70 7.41
C PHE A 11 1.54 -3.73 6.04
N MET A 12 1.04 -4.58 5.14
CA MET A 12 1.65 -4.71 3.82
C MET A 12 1.51 -3.43 2.99
N ILE A 13 0.39 -2.74 3.13
CA ILE A 13 0.23 -1.47 2.45
C ILE A 13 1.29 -0.48 2.92
N ARG A 14 1.49 -0.36 4.22
CA ARG A 14 2.52 0.53 4.76
C ARG A 14 3.91 0.11 4.32
N HIS A 15 4.15 -1.18 4.26
CA HIS A 15 5.44 -1.70 3.82
C HIS A 15 5.69 -1.29 2.37
N HIS A 16 4.69 -1.45 1.52
CA HIS A 16 4.80 -1.08 0.12
C HIS A 16 4.94 0.43 -0.07
N GLU A 17 4.23 1.20 0.75
CA GLU A 17 4.37 2.65 0.70
C GLU A 17 5.79 3.09 1.09
N GLY A 18 6.40 2.38 2.02
CA GLY A 18 7.79 2.63 2.37
C GLY A 18 8.71 2.39 1.20
N ALA A 19 8.45 1.33 0.42
CA ALA A 19 9.24 1.04 -0.77
C ALA A 19 9.10 2.17 -1.80
N LEU A 20 7.89 2.72 -1.94
CA LEU A 20 7.68 3.84 -2.85
C LEU A 20 8.47 5.07 -2.43
N VAL A 21 8.53 5.34 -1.13
CA VAL A 21 9.32 6.45 -0.63
C VAL A 21 10.79 6.25 -0.97
N MET A 22 11.30 5.04 -0.81
CA MET A 22 12.69 4.74 -1.14
C MET A 22 12.97 4.95 -2.62
N VAL A 23 12.06 4.53 -3.49
CA VAL A 23 12.23 4.71 -4.92
C VAL A 23 12.20 6.21 -5.27
N LYS A 24 11.29 6.95 -4.64
CA LYS A 24 11.21 8.38 -4.84
C LYS A 24 12.51 9.07 -4.44
N ASP A 25 13.06 8.66 -3.30
CA ASP A 25 14.32 9.24 -2.82
C ASP A 25 15.47 8.91 -3.78
N LEU A 26 15.46 7.69 -4.34
CA LEU A 26 16.46 7.30 -5.31
C LEU A 26 16.41 8.20 -6.54
N PHE A 27 15.20 8.45 -7.08
CA PHE A 27 15.07 9.33 -8.24
C PHE A 27 15.46 10.77 -7.93
N ALA A 28 15.27 11.18 -6.67
CA ALA A 28 15.60 12.56 -6.28
C ALA A 28 17.09 12.74 -5.99
N THR A 29 17.82 11.64 -5.81
CA THR A 29 19.25 11.72 -5.48
C THR A 29 20.06 11.91 -6.76
N PRO A 30 20.83 13.01 -6.86
CA PRO A 30 21.58 13.26 -8.09
C PRO A 30 22.52 12.10 -8.44
N GLY A 31 22.42 11.63 -9.66
CA GLY A 31 23.29 10.55 -10.16
C GLY A 31 22.90 9.16 -9.76
N ALA A 32 21.99 8.99 -8.80
CA ALA A 32 21.74 7.67 -8.26
C ALA A 32 20.99 6.75 -9.25
N ALA A 33 20.17 7.33 -10.13
CA ALA A 33 19.39 6.53 -11.08
C ALA A 33 19.69 6.91 -12.51
N GLN A 34 20.97 7.23 -12.80
CA GLN A 34 21.34 7.67 -14.13
C GLN A 34 21.52 6.54 -15.12
N ALA A 35 21.93 5.37 -14.65
CA ALA A 35 22.01 4.21 -15.54
C ALA A 35 20.61 3.82 -15.95
N SER A 36 20.40 3.66 -17.28
CA SER A 36 19.06 3.36 -17.78
C SER A 36 18.49 2.08 -17.21
N GLU A 37 19.35 1.11 -16.92
CA GLU A 37 18.91 -0.15 -16.34
C GLU A 37 18.40 0.04 -14.91
N VAL A 38 19.11 0.87 -14.12
CA VAL A 38 18.67 1.16 -12.75
C VAL A 38 17.36 1.94 -12.77
N TYR A 39 17.27 2.93 -13.66
CA TYR A 39 16.05 3.71 -13.80
C TYR A 39 14.87 2.81 -14.15
N ARG A 40 15.07 1.93 -15.11
CA ARG A 40 14.00 1.04 -15.55
C ARG A 40 13.56 0.10 -14.43
N PHE A 41 14.53 -0.47 -13.73
CA PHE A 41 14.23 -1.37 -12.62
C PHE A 41 13.44 -0.64 -11.53
N ALA A 42 13.88 0.56 -11.14
CA ALA A 42 13.21 1.33 -10.10
C ALA A 42 11.80 1.73 -10.54
N SER A 43 11.62 2.08 -11.81
CA SER A 43 10.30 2.42 -12.34
C SER A 43 9.37 1.22 -12.30
N ASP A 44 9.88 0.03 -12.64
CA ASP A 44 9.07 -1.18 -12.61
C ASP A 44 8.67 -1.51 -11.17
N VAL A 45 9.60 -1.37 -10.24
CA VAL A 45 9.29 -1.62 -8.82
C VAL A 45 8.22 -0.65 -8.35
N GLU A 46 8.33 0.62 -8.73
CA GLU A 46 7.33 1.61 -8.33
C GLU A 46 5.95 1.24 -8.86
N ALA A 47 5.86 0.87 -10.14
CA ALA A 47 4.58 0.51 -10.73
C ALA A 47 3.99 -0.72 -10.06
N ASP A 48 4.81 -1.72 -9.79
CA ASP A 48 4.36 -2.95 -9.14
C ASP A 48 3.85 -2.68 -7.73
N GLN A 49 4.58 -1.85 -6.97
CA GLN A 49 4.17 -1.54 -5.60
C GLN A 49 2.86 -0.78 -5.57
N ARG A 50 2.68 0.18 -6.49
CA ARG A 50 1.42 0.92 -6.57
C ARG A 50 0.25 0.01 -6.92
N ALA A 51 0.45 -0.90 -7.85
CA ALA A 51 -0.60 -1.84 -8.24
C ALA A 51 -0.98 -2.74 -7.08
N GLU A 52 0.00 -3.22 -6.33
CA GLU A 52 -0.26 -4.08 -5.17
C GLU A 52 -0.99 -3.34 -4.07
N ILE A 53 -0.61 -2.08 -3.82
CA ILE A 53 -1.31 -1.27 -2.83
C ILE A 53 -2.78 -1.11 -3.23
N GLN A 54 -3.04 -0.84 -4.50
CA GLN A 54 -4.41 -0.68 -4.97
C GLN A 54 -5.22 -1.95 -4.77
N ARG A 55 -4.62 -3.10 -5.08
CA ARG A 55 -5.32 -4.38 -4.88
C ARG A 55 -5.60 -4.65 -3.42
N MET A 56 -4.63 -4.36 -2.54
CA MET A 56 -4.82 -4.58 -1.11
C MET A 56 -5.88 -3.65 -0.54
N ARG A 57 -5.91 -2.40 -0.99
CA ARG A 57 -6.95 -1.47 -0.55
C ARG A 57 -8.33 -1.90 -1.02
N ALA A 58 -8.40 -2.42 -2.25
CA ALA A 58 -9.68 -2.92 -2.75
C ALA A 58 -10.19 -4.09 -1.90
N VAL A 59 -9.28 -4.97 -1.50
CA VAL A 59 -9.66 -6.08 -0.62
C VAL A 59 -10.15 -5.55 0.73
N LEU A 60 -9.45 -4.57 1.29
CA LEU A 60 -9.87 -3.99 2.56
C LEU A 60 -11.23 -3.34 2.48
N GLU A 61 -11.50 -2.65 1.37
CA GLU A 61 -12.78 -1.98 1.19
C GLU A 61 -13.91 -2.97 1.00
N ALA A 62 -13.62 -4.08 0.36
CA ALA A 62 -14.62 -5.12 0.17
C ALA A 62 -14.87 -5.92 1.44
N SER A 63 -13.96 -5.85 2.40
CA SER A 63 -14.07 -6.57 3.66
C SER A 63 -14.18 -5.56 4.79
N PRO A 64 -15.39 -5.17 5.16
CA PRO A 64 -15.56 -4.13 6.17
C PRO A 64 -14.91 -4.52 7.48
N ALA A 65 -14.46 -3.51 8.19
CA ALA A 65 -13.86 -3.74 9.49
C ALA A 65 -14.86 -4.43 10.39
N PRO A 66 -14.40 -5.41 11.20
CA PRO A 66 -15.30 -6.00 12.16
C PRO A 66 -15.78 -4.91 13.11
N GLN A 67 -17.06 -4.89 13.34
CA GLN A 67 -17.63 -3.93 14.27
C GLN A 67 -17.64 -4.54 15.63
N ALA A 68 -17.09 -3.82 16.56
CA ALA A 68 -17.06 -4.30 17.91
C ALA A 68 -18.48 -4.52 18.39
N THR A 69 -19.28 -3.50 18.31
CA THR A 69 -20.68 -3.59 18.68
C THR A 69 -21.41 -2.68 17.74
N PRO A 70 -22.45 -3.16 17.13
CA PRO A 70 -23.22 -2.24 16.29
C PRO A 70 -23.66 -1.11 17.19
N ALA A 71 -23.28 0.07 16.81
CA ALA A 71 -23.84 1.22 17.48
C ALA A 71 -25.33 1.08 17.36
N PRO A 72 -26.03 1.27 18.43
CA PRO A 72 -27.46 1.32 18.27
C PRO A 72 -27.73 2.47 17.34
N THR A 73 -28.08 2.34 16.34
CA THR A 73 -27.85 3.30 15.48
C THR A 73 -28.35 4.47 15.42
N HIS A 74 -28.10 4.62 15.21
CA HIS A 74 -27.87 5.35 14.92
C HIS A 74 -27.44 5.62 14.01
N HIS A 75 -27.70 5.61 13.48
CA HIS A 75 -27.21 5.75 12.71
C HIS A 75 -26.83 6.07 12.01
N HIS A 76 -27.12 6.32 11.67
CA HIS A 76 -26.60 6.48 11.13
C HIS A 76 -26.16 6.55 10.44
N HIS A 77 -26.59 6.57 10.11
CA HIS A 77 -26.21 6.52 9.53
C HIS A 77 -26.13 6.49 9.03
#